data_63418a0a61cd595c04831031aa4b26b7
#
_entry.id   63418a0a61cd595c04831031aa4b26b7
#
_cell.length_a   1.000
_cell.length_b   1.000
_cell.length_c   1.000
_cell.angle_alpha   90.00
_cell.angle_beta   90.00
_cell.angle_gamma   90.00
#
_symmetry.space_group_name_H-M   'P 1'
#
loop_
_entity.id
_entity.type
_entity.pdbx_description
1 polymer ?
#
loop_
_entity_poly.entity_id
_entity_poly.type
_entity_poly.pdbx_seq_one_letter_code
_entity_poly.pdbx_strand_id
1 'polypeptide(L)'
;MPKTLVYLRIPDIALTLLLAACQKEEATPTLTIDPLPEHLALGNPSGATADPAQPTNYLLTKPQYALSYHRDRGIPNWVSWHLSTDWRGSAARQDDFRPDNTLPAGWYQVQASSYTGSGFDRGHNCPSADRTNTVADNSATFLMSNMMPQAPRNNQQTWANLEDYTRTFLSAGNEVYIICGSYGRGGTGTNGYATTLDNGHVIVPARCWKVVVILPTGPADASRVTTSTRVIAIDTPNDNALSLDWGTYRTSVNAIEAATGLDVLSAVPPAVQQTIEARVDNGPTS
;
A
#
# COMPACT_ATOMS: atom_id res chain seq x y z
N MET A 1 -18.67 -61.77 92.13
CA MET A 1 -17.79 -61.97 90.99
C MET A 1 -18.32 -61.09 89.83
N PRO A 2 -17.72 -59.95 89.52
CA PRO A 2 -18.22 -59.13 88.41
C PRO A 2 -17.59 -59.54 87.05
N LYS A 3 -18.40 -59.60 86.04
CA LYS A 3 -18.01 -59.91 84.69
C LYS A 3 -17.48 -58.63 84.00
N THR A 4 -16.26 -58.66 83.58
CA THR A 4 -15.61 -57.56 82.80
C THR A 4 -16.04 -57.62 81.34
N LEU A 5 -16.65 -56.54 80.83
CA LEU A 5 -17.04 -56.40 79.45
C LEU A 5 -15.90 -55.74 78.72
N VAL A 6 -15.35 -56.41 77.71
CA VAL A 6 -14.28 -55.85 76.81
C VAL A 6 -14.95 -55.22 75.60
N TYR A 7 -14.77 -53.90 75.46
CA TYR A 7 -15.20 -53.15 74.24
C TYR A 7 -14.07 -53.19 73.19
N LEU A 8 -14.40 -53.79 72.09
CA LEU A 8 -13.55 -53.79 70.90
C LEU A 8 -13.74 -52.44 70.16
N ARG A 9 -12.69 -51.63 70.04
CA ARG A 9 -12.69 -50.37 69.20
C ARG A 9 -12.37 -50.75 67.79
N ILE A 10 -13.27 -50.35 66.84
CA ILE A 10 -13.06 -50.40 65.39
C ILE A 10 -12.42 -49.06 64.99
N PRO A 11 -11.33 -49.02 64.20
CA PRO A 11 -10.75 -47.79 63.73
C PRO A 11 -11.58 -47.24 62.58
N ASP A 12 -11.91 -45.91 62.62
CA ASP A 12 -12.53 -45.15 61.59
C ASP A 12 -11.56 -45.02 60.40
N ILE A 13 -11.95 -45.61 59.28
CA ILE A 13 -11.26 -45.38 57.98
C ILE A 13 -11.89 -44.15 57.35
N ALA A 14 -11.20 -43.01 57.44
CA ALA A 14 -11.56 -41.84 56.77
C ALA A 14 -11.30 -42.01 55.24
N LEU A 15 -12.36 -42.12 54.43
CA LEU A 15 -12.33 -42.20 53.00
C LEU A 15 -12.19 -40.78 52.46
N THR A 16 -10.97 -40.40 52.10
CA THR A 16 -10.70 -39.11 51.43
C THR A 16 -11.09 -39.21 49.94
N LEU A 17 -12.23 -38.62 49.57
CA LEU A 17 -12.58 -38.41 48.15
C LEU A 17 -11.69 -37.33 47.57
N LEU A 18 -10.77 -37.70 46.69
CA LEU A 18 -10.09 -36.75 45.78
C LEU A 18 -11.07 -36.37 44.67
N LEU A 19 -11.61 -35.16 44.74
CA LEU A 19 -12.28 -34.52 43.62
C LEU A 19 -11.22 -34.02 42.65
N ALA A 20 -10.98 -34.74 41.55
CA ALA A 20 -10.22 -34.27 40.41
C ALA A 20 -11.08 -33.23 39.66
N ALA A 21 -10.85 -31.95 39.93
CA ALA A 21 -11.39 -30.87 39.13
C ALA A 21 -10.66 -30.86 37.78
N CYS A 22 -11.32 -31.38 36.74
CA CYS A 22 -10.92 -31.09 35.37
C CYS A 22 -11.10 -29.59 35.11
N GLN A 23 -10.04 -28.82 35.24
CA GLN A 23 -10.00 -27.47 34.66
C GLN A 23 -9.97 -27.63 33.14
N LYS A 24 -11.09 -27.27 32.52
CA LYS A 24 -11.15 -27.03 31.09
C LYS A 24 -10.31 -25.78 30.83
N GLU A 25 -9.11 -25.91 30.27
CA GLU A 25 -8.38 -24.79 29.71
C GLU A 25 -9.28 -24.18 28.63
N GLU A 26 -9.85 -23.03 28.92
CA GLU A 26 -10.42 -22.18 27.88
C GLU A 26 -9.29 -21.73 26.97
N ALA A 27 -9.24 -22.28 25.76
CA ALA A 27 -8.35 -21.85 24.73
C ALA A 27 -8.61 -20.34 24.49
N THR A 28 -7.63 -19.51 24.84
CA THR A 28 -7.64 -18.09 24.50
C THR A 28 -7.86 -18.01 22.99
N PRO A 29 -8.88 -17.28 22.50
CA PRO A 29 -9.07 -17.14 21.06
C PRO A 29 -7.82 -16.48 20.48
N THR A 30 -7.04 -17.23 19.73
CA THR A 30 -5.98 -16.68 18.91
C THR A 30 -6.70 -15.85 17.86
N LEU A 31 -6.58 -14.52 17.94
CA LEU A 31 -7.01 -13.63 16.88
C LEU A 31 -6.17 -13.99 15.65
N THR A 32 -6.72 -14.82 14.78
CA THR A 32 -6.20 -14.99 13.42
C THR A 32 -6.50 -13.68 12.70
N ILE A 33 -5.51 -12.79 12.68
CA ILE A 33 -5.54 -11.65 11.76
C ILE A 33 -5.45 -12.29 10.37
N ASP A 34 -6.51 -12.17 9.58
CA ASP A 34 -6.47 -12.57 8.19
C ASP A 34 -5.26 -11.88 7.54
N PRO A 35 -4.43 -12.61 6.78
CA PRO A 35 -3.28 -12.00 6.13
C PRO A 35 -3.76 -10.85 5.26
N LEU A 36 -3.07 -9.71 5.34
CA LEU A 36 -3.35 -8.57 4.47
C LEU A 36 -3.32 -9.03 3.00
N PRO A 37 -4.18 -8.48 2.12
CA PRO A 37 -4.08 -8.74 0.69
C PRO A 37 -2.66 -8.51 0.21
N GLU A 38 -2.19 -9.28 -0.78
CA GLU A 38 -0.83 -9.25 -1.32
C GLU A 38 -0.29 -7.82 -1.49
N HIS A 39 -1.09 -6.94 -2.07
CA HIS A 39 -0.69 -5.55 -2.34
C HIS A 39 -0.63 -4.65 -1.11
N LEU A 40 -1.09 -5.12 0.03
CA LEU A 40 -1.03 -4.45 1.33
C LEU A 40 -0.15 -5.20 2.34
N ALA A 41 0.67 -6.14 1.88
CA ALA A 41 1.50 -6.95 2.78
C ALA A 41 2.44 -6.10 3.67
N LEU A 42 2.88 -4.92 3.20
CA LEU A 42 3.69 -3.98 3.99
C LEU A 42 2.87 -2.97 4.78
N GLY A 43 1.52 -2.99 4.66
CA GLY A 43 0.62 -2.17 5.46
C GLY A 43 -0.50 -1.51 4.65
N ASN A 44 -1.42 -0.90 5.39
CA ASN A 44 -2.49 -0.04 4.87
C ASN A 44 -2.20 1.40 5.37
N PRO A 45 -1.59 2.25 4.56
CA PRO A 45 -0.98 3.52 4.99
C PRO A 45 -1.88 4.49 5.74
N SER A 46 -3.19 4.39 5.56
CA SER A 46 -4.17 5.30 6.18
C SER A 46 -5.27 4.58 6.96
N GLY A 47 -5.16 3.26 7.16
CA GLY A 47 -6.24 2.46 7.72
C GLY A 47 -7.53 2.55 6.88
N ALA A 48 -7.40 2.68 5.55
CA ALA A 48 -8.54 2.79 4.64
C ALA A 48 -9.46 1.56 4.73
N THR A 49 -10.76 1.77 4.64
CA THR A 49 -11.77 0.71 4.66
C THR A 49 -12.72 0.84 3.47
N ALA A 50 -13.34 -0.25 3.06
CA ALA A 50 -14.35 -0.27 1.99
C ALA A 50 -15.72 0.22 2.48
N ASP A 51 -15.72 1.18 3.41
CA ASP A 51 -16.93 1.82 3.94
C ASP A 51 -17.23 3.12 3.19
N PRO A 52 -18.34 3.22 2.44
CA PRO A 52 -18.73 4.44 1.74
C PRO A 52 -18.94 5.66 2.68
N ALA A 53 -19.10 5.45 3.99
CA ALA A 53 -19.16 6.51 4.99
C ALA A 53 -17.78 7.16 5.24
N GLN A 54 -16.69 6.58 4.71
CA GLN A 54 -15.32 7.12 4.73
C GLN A 54 -14.91 7.62 3.34
N PRO A 55 -15.60 8.59 2.74
CA PRO A 55 -15.45 8.94 1.32
C PRO A 55 -14.11 9.59 0.97
N THR A 56 -13.37 10.05 1.95
CA THR A 56 -12.04 10.65 1.77
C THR A 56 -10.88 9.67 2.01
N ASN A 57 -11.21 8.45 2.44
CA ASN A 57 -10.24 7.37 2.72
C ASN A 57 -10.86 6.00 2.38
N TYR A 58 -11.41 5.87 1.17
CA TYR A 58 -12.13 4.68 0.75
C TYR A 58 -11.19 3.64 0.13
N LEU A 59 -11.13 2.44 0.72
CA LEU A 59 -10.31 1.34 0.22
C LEU A 59 -10.95 0.68 -1.01
N LEU A 60 -10.19 0.61 -2.09
CA LEU A 60 -10.45 -0.23 -3.25
C LEU A 60 -9.36 -1.29 -3.35
N THR A 61 -9.73 -2.56 -3.29
CA THR A 61 -8.84 -3.68 -3.57
C THR A 61 -9.16 -4.25 -4.94
N LYS A 62 -8.17 -4.28 -5.80
CA LYS A 62 -8.20 -4.92 -7.12
C LYS A 62 -7.23 -6.10 -7.11
N PRO A 63 -7.38 -7.10 -7.98
CA PRO A 63 -6.37 -8.14 -8.11
C PRO A 63 -4.98 -7.59 -8.44
N GLN A 64 -4.88 -6.43 -9.09
CA GLN A 64 -3.65 -5.85 -9.60
C GLN A 64 -2.99 -4.83 -8.67
N TYR A 65 -3.74 -4.21 -7.78
CA TYR A 65 -3.27 -3.20 -6.81
C TYR A 65 -4.35 -2.90 -5.77
N ALA A 66 -3.97 -2.25 -4.67
CA ALA A 66 -4.89 -1.67 -3.71
C ALA A 66 -4.69 -0.16 -3.63
N LEU A 67 -5.75 0.60 -3.30
CA LEU A 67 -5.65 2.04 -3.17
C LEU A 67 -6.65 2.61 -2.14
N SER A 68 -6.31 3.77 -1.58
CA SER A 68 -7.26 4.62 -0.88
C SER A 68 -7.73 5.72 -1.82
N TYR A 69 -9.02 5.74 -2.16
CA TYR A 69 -9.61 6.76 -3.02
C TYR A 69 -10.17 7.92 -2.21
N HIS A 70 -9.95 9.14 -2.69
CA HIS A 70 -10.53 10.35 -2.11
C HIS A 70 -11.60 10.91 -3.03
N ARG A 71 -12.88 10.67 -2.70
CA ARG A 71 -14.04 11.08 -3.51
C ARG A 71 -14.00 12.56 -3.92
N ASP A 72 -13.75 13.46 -2.95
CA ASP A 72 -13.83 14.92 -3.17
C ASP A 72 -12.59 15.48 -3.89
N ARG A 73 -11.53 14.68 -4.04
CA ARG A 73 -10.35 15.02 -4.82
C ARG A 73 -10.34 14.40 -6.21
N GLY A 74 -11.16 13.35 -6.45
CA GLY A 74 -11.21 12.61 -7.70
C GLY A 74 -9.92 11.86 -8.05
N ILE A 75 -9.05 11.60 -7.06
CA ILE A 75 -7.76 10.92 -7.20
C ILE A 75 -7.50 10.04 -5.96
N PRO A 76 -6.60 9.03 -6.04
CA PRO A 76 -6.21 8.27 -4.87
C PRO A 76 -5.34 9.10 -3.90
N ASN A 77 -5.45 8.80 -2.60
CA ASN A 77 -4.50 9.26 -1.59
C ASN A 77 -3.16 8.53 -1.75
N TRP A 78 -3.26 7.22 -1.95
CA TRP A 78 -2.15 6.33 -2.22
C TRP A 78 -2.62 5.11 -3.02
N VAL A 79 -1.68 4.49 -3.73
CA VAL A 79 -1.83 3.20 -4.42
C VAL A 79 -0.65 2.33 -4.01
N SER A 80 -0.91 1.07 -3.70
CA SER A 80 0.09 0.08 -3.29
C SER A 80 0.00 -1.16 -4.18
N TRP A 81 1.15 -1.68 -4.61
CA TRP A 81 1.20 -2.93 -5.36
C TRP A 81 2.48 -3.70 -5.12
N HIS A 82 2.35 -5.02 -5.15
CA HIS A 82 3.45 -5.96 -5.24
C HIS A 82 3.82 -6.15 -6.70
N LEU A 83 5.10 -6.09 -7.02
CA LEU A 83 5.66 -6.35 -8.34
C LEU A 83 6.63 -7.53 -8.26
N SER A 84 6.30 -8.60 -8.95
CA SER A 84 7.13 -9.80 -9.15
C SER A 84 7.20 -10.17 -10.63
N THR A 85 7.97 -11.20 -10.95
CA THR A 85 8.01 -11.76 -12.30
C THR A 85 6.66 -12.26 -12.78
N ASP A 86 5.79 -12.72 -11.85
CA ASP A 86 4.46 -13.27 -12.18
C ASP A 86 3.51 -12.20 -12.76
N TRP A 87 3.71 -10.94 -12.43
CA TRP A 87 2.96 -9.81 -12.99
C TRP A 87 3.46 -9.36 -14.37
N ARG A 88 4.57 -9.97 -14.84
CA ARG A 88 5.22 -9.61 -16.10
C ARG A 88 4.95 -10.65 -17.18
N GLY A 89 4.70 -10.18 -18.39
CA GLY A 89 4.45 -11.01 -19.58
C GLY A 89 4.54 -10.16 -20.84
N SER A 90 3.79 -10.53 -21.86
CA SER A 90 3.84 -9.91 -23.20
C SER A 90 2.55 -9.15 -23.58
N ALA A 91 1.63 -8.94 -22.65
CA ALA A 91 0.43 -8.17 -22.95
C ALA A 91 0.80 -6.73 -23.34
N ALA A 92 0.31 -6.30 -24.49
CA ALA A 92 0.52 -4.94 -24.99
C ALA A 92 -0.21 -3.93 -24.09
N ARG A 93 0.29 -2.70 -24.08
CA ARG A 93 -0.37 -1.56 -23.42
C ARG A 93 -1.76 -1.34 -24.04
N GLN A 94 -2.80 -1.26 -23.20
CA GLN A 94 -4.19 -1.21 -23.65
C GLN A 94 -4.69 0.19 -23.96
N ASP A 95 -4.19 1.22 -23.28
CA ASP A 95 -4.61 2.64 -23.43
C ASP A 95 -6.12 2.88 -23.33
N ASP A 96 -6.85 1.97 -22.67
CA ASP A 96 -8.31 1.95 -22.54
C ASP A 96 -8.79 2.72 -21.29
N PHE A 97 -8.31 3.96 -21.13
CA PHE A 97 -8.69 4.82 -20.00
C PHE A 97 -10.22 4.93 -19.86
N ARG A 98 -10.74 4.62 -18.69
CA ARG A 98 -12.18 4.55 -18.41
C ARG A 98 -12.50 4.81 -16.94
N PRO A 99 -13.73 5.24 -16.62
CA PRO A 99 -14.17 5.39 -15.24
C PRO A 99 -14.10 4.05 -14.48
N ASP A 100 -13.94 4.13 -13.17
CA ASP A 100 -13.99 2.96 -12.29
C ASP A 100 -15.42 2.76 -11.77
N ASN A 101 -16.17 1.89 -12.42
CA ASN A 101 -17.57 1.59 -12.07
C ASN A 101 -17.71 0.82 -10.73
N THR A 102 -16.61 0.50 -10.04
CA THR A 102 -16.65 -0.12 -8.71
C THR A 102 -16.67 0.90 -7.57
N LEU A 103 -16.55 2.19 -7.88
CA LEU A 103 -16.78 3.25 -6.91
C LEU A 103 -18.24 3.25 -6.42
N PRO A 104 -18.51 3.63 -5.16
CA PRO A 104 -19.85 3.67 -4.62
C PRO A 104 -20.83 4.48 -5.48
N ALA A 105 -22.08 4.04 -5.52
CA ALA A 105 -23.13 4.69 -6.28
C ALA A 105 -23.29 6.17 -5.86
N GLY A 106 -23.48 7.05 -6.83
CA GLY A 106 -23.64 8.49 -6.62
C GLY A 106 -22.32 9.27 -6.49
N TRP A 107 -21.17 8.60 -6.50
CA TRP A 107 -19.87 9.29 -6.55
C TRP A 107 -19.56 9.75 -7.96
N TYR A 108 -18.87 10.90 -8.06
CA TYR A 108 -18.43 11.39 -9.35
C TYR A 108 -17.48 10.39 -10.03
N GLN A 109 -17.77 10.08 -11.28
CA GLN A 109 -17.00 9.16 -12.10
C GLN A 109 -16.02 9.97 -12.98
N VAL A 110 -14.76 10.06 -12.57
CA VAL A 110 -13.72 10.70 -13.37
C VAL A 110 -13.60 9.97 -14.71
N GLN A 111 -13.63 10.75 -15.81
CA GLN A 111 -13.57 10.25 -17.18
C GLN A 111 -12.17 10.47 -17.77
N ALA A 112 -11.84 9.74 -18.85
CA ALA A 112 -10.62 10.04 -19.62
C ALA A 112 -10.63 11.49 -20.15
N SER A 113 -11.81 12.01 -20.51
CA SER A 113 -12.01 13.39 -20.98
C SER A 113 -11.79 14.45 -19.90
N SER A 114 -11.86 14.10 -18.61
CA SER A 114 -11.63 15.03 -17.49
C SER A 114 -10.22 15.67 -17.52
N TYR A 115 -9.28 15.06 -18.25
CA TYR A 115 -7.89 15.54 -18.42
C TYR A 115 -7.65 16.22 -19.79
N THR A 116 -8.62 16.16 -20.70
CA THR A 116 -8.44 16.66 -22.07
C THR A 116 -8.16 18.17 -22.08
N GLY A 117 -7.07 18.57 -22.77
CA GLY A 117 -6.68 19.98 -22.89
C GLY A 117 -6.19 20.63 -21.59
N SER A 118 -6.00 19.85 -20.52
CA SER A 118 -5.59 20.39 -19.22
C SER A 118 -4.11 20.78 -19.12
N GLY A 119 -3.26 20.19 -19.98
CA GLY A 119 -1.80 20.32 -19.88
C GLY A 119 -1.18 19.34 -18.87
N PHE A 120 -1.98 18.44 -18.27
CA PHE A 120 -1.52 17.37 -17.42
C PHE A 120 -1.82 16.01 -18.04
N ASP A 121 -0.92 15.05 -17.81
CA ASP A 121 -1.12 13.66 -18.17
C ASP A 121 -2.07 12.95 -17.19
N ARG A 122 -2.72 11.89 -17.67
CA ARG A 122 -3.31 10.86 -16.82
C ARG A 122 -2.17 10.01 -16.24
N GLY A 123 -1.53 10.51 -15.18
CA GLY A 123 -0.38 9.87 -14.56
C GLY A 123 -0.82 8.60 -13.83
N HIS A 124 -0.26 7.47 -14.22
CA HIS A 124 -0.49 6.20 -13.54
C HIS A 124 0.18 6.20 -12.16
N ASN A 125 -0.55 5.71 -11.15
CA ASN A 125 0.08 5.29 -9.92
C ASN A 125 0.69 3.89 -10.10
N CYS A 126 -0.13 2.82 -10.22
CA CYS A 126 0.35 1.51 -10.66
C CYS A 126 0.47 1.50 -12.19
N PRO A 127 1.69 1.43 -12.76
CA PRO A 127 1.88 1.59 -14.21
C PRO A 127 1.50 0.33 -14.98
N SER A 128 1.04 0.51 -16.23
CA SER A 128 0.69 -0.60 -17.12
C SER A 128 1.87 -1.54 -17.40
N ALA A 129 3.09 -1.00 -17.41
CA ALA A 129 4.29 -1.80 -17.60
C ALA A 129 4.54 -2.79 -16.46
N ASP A 130 3.99 -2.60 -15.27
CA ASP A 130 4.10 -3.54 -14.15
C ASP A 130 3.02 -4.63 -14.18
N ARG A 131 2.08 -4.57 -15.11
CA ARG A 131 0.93 -5.47 -15.26
C ARG A 131 0.81 -5.96 -16.70
N THR A 132 1.82 -6.69 -17.17
CA THR A 132 1.88 -7.19 -18.55
C THR A 132 1.66 -8.71 -18.65
N ASN A 133 1.26 -9.36 -17.57
CA ASN A 133 0.99 -10.79 -17.55
C ASN A 133 -0.20 -11.13 -18.47
N THR A 134 -1.33 -10.43 -18.32
CA THR A 134 -2.50 -10.58 -19.17
C THR A 134 -3.03 -9.24 -19.67
N VAL A 135 -3.85 -9.29 -20.75
CA VAL A 135 -4.56 -8.10 -21.26
C VAL A 135 -5.49 -7.51 -20.18
N ALA A 136 -6.15 -8.36 -19.39
CA ALA A 136 -7.03 -7.92 -18.33
C ALA A 136 -6.27 -7.20 -17.20
N ASP A 137 -5.10 -7.70 -16.80
CA ASP A 137 -4.27 -7.05 -15.79
C ASP A 137 -3.75 -5.70 -16.28
N ASN A 138 -3.32 -5.62 -17.54
CA ASN A 138 -2.90 -4.37 -18.14
C ASN A 138 -4.03 -3.36 -18.22
N SER A 139 -5.20 -3.77 -18.71
CA SER A 139 -6.41 -2.94 -18.81
C SER A 139 -6.87 -2.41 -17.44
N ALA A 140 -6.72 -3.18 -16.35
CA ALA A 140 -7.09 -2.74 -15.00
C ALA A 140 -6.29 -1.50 -14.54
N THR A 141 -5.07 -1.31 -15.05
CA THR A 141 -4.26 -0.14 -14.70
C THR A 141 -4.79 1.18 -15.29
N PHE A 142 -5.66 1.12 -16.31
CA PHE A 142 -6.24 2.29 -16.99
C PHE A 142 -7.55 2.80 -16.37
N LEU A 143 -7.95 2.26 -15.22
CA LEU A 143 -9.06 2.82 -14.44
C LEU A 143 -8.71 4.21 -13.93
N MET A 144 -9.62 5.17 -14.10
CA MET A 144 -9.37 6.57 -13.68
C MET A 144 -9.17 6.72 -12.17
N SER A 145 -9.59 5.74 -11.35
CA SER A 145 -9.26 5.69 -9.91
C SER A 145 -7.78 5.43 -9.61
N ASN A 146 -7.00 4.94 -10.59
CA ASN A 146 -5.55 4.75 -10.52
C ASN A 146 -4.76 5.97 -11.05
N MET A 147 -5.44 7.05 -11.49
CA MET A 147 -4.82 8.21 -12.14
C MET A 147 -4.69 9.39 -11.19
N MET A 148 -3.65 10.19 -11.42
CA MET A 148 -3.50 11.54 -10.86
C MET A 148 -3.09 12.52 -11.95
N PRO A 149 -3.50 13.83 -11.91
CA PRO A 149 -2.95 14.84 -12.80
C PRO A 149 -1.45 15.00 -12.55
N GLN A 150 -0.65 14.64 -13.52
CA GLN A 150 0.81 14.69 -13.43
C GLN A 150 1.38 15.54 -14.56
N ALA A 151 2.34 16.41 -14.22
CA ALA A 151 3.04 17.20 -15.21
C ALA A 151 3.77 16.27 -16.19
N PRO A 152 3.64 16.46 -17.52
CA PRO A 152 4.18 15.54 -18.53
C PRO A 152 5.65 15.21 -18.35
N ARG A 153 6.49 16.17 -18.01
CA ARG A 153 7.92 15.90 -17.79
C ARG A 153 8.16 15.02 -16.56
N ASN A 154 7.36 15.21 -15.49
CA ASN A 154 7.41 14.32 -14.33
C ASN A 154 6.96 12.91 -14.75
N ASN A 155 5.77 12.78 -15.33
CA ASN A 155 5.17 11.50 -15.68
C ASN A 155 6.02 10.70 -16.68
N GLN A 156 6.39 11.31 -17.80
CA GLN A 156 6.98 10.62 -18.94
C GLN A 156 8.49 10.39 -18.81
N GLN A 157 9.16 11.04 -17.86
CA GLN A 157 10.60 10.98 -17.71
C GLN A 157 11.03 10.67 -16.28
N THR A 158 10.99 11.61 -15.35
CA THR A 158 11.51 11.43 -14.00
C THR A 158 10.87 10.24 -13.28
N TRP A 159 9.53 10.15 -13.35
CA TRP A 159 8.74 9.07 -12.76
C TRP A 159 8.96 7.74 -13.49
N ALA A 160 8.89 7.77 -14.82
CA ALA A 160 9.12 6.60 -15.67
C ALA A 160 10.54 6.04 -15.52
N ASN A 161 11.56 6.88 -15.39
CA ASN A 161 12.94 6.45 -15.17
C ASN A 161 13.09 5.67 -13.87
N LEU A 162 12.43 6.09 -12.78
CA LEU A 162 12.42 5.30 -11.53
C LEU A 162 11.66 3.99 -11.71
N GLU A 163 10.55 3.96 -12.44
CA GLU A 163 9.80 2.74 -12.71
C GLU A 163 10.62 1.75 -13.53
N ASP A 164 11.34 2.20 -14.55
CA ASP A 164 12.23 1.36 -15.32
C ASP A 164 13.36 0.80 -14.44
N TYR A 165 13.98 1.64 -13.63
CA TYR A 165 14.98 1.20 -12.67
C TYR A 165 14.43 0.18 -11.66
N THR A 166 13.22 0.41 -11.14
CA THR A 166 12.56 -0.50 -10.21
C THR A 166 12.37 -1.91 -10.81
N ARG A 167 11.98 -1.99 -12.08
CA ARG A 167 11.80 -3.26 -12.78
C ARG A 167 13.09 -4.05 -12.95
N THR A 168 14.26 -3.41 -12.94
CA THR A 168 15.55 -4.12 -13.05
C THR A 168 15.83 -5.04 -11.88
N PHE A 169 15.26 -4.78 -10.69
CA PHE A 169 15.45 -5.63 -9.52
C PHE A 169 14.87 -7.03 -9.68
N LEU A 170 13.85 -7.22 -10.52
CA LEU A 170 13.23 -8.53 -10.75
C LEU A 170 14.22 -9.52 -11.37
N SER A 171 15.10 -9.06 -12.25
CA SER A 171 16.11 -9.92 -12.89
C SER A 171 17.20 -10.41 -11.93
N ALA A 172 17.31 -9.77 -10.77
CA ALA A 172 18.25 -10.14 -9.70
C ALA A 172 17.62 -11.07 -8.64
N GLY A 173 16.45 -11.65 -8.92
CA GLY A 173 15.75 -12.54 -7.98
C GLY A 173 15.07 -11.83 -6.83
N ASN A 174 14.70 -10.55 -7.04
CA ASN A 174 13.93 -9.79 -6.07
C ASN A 174 12.46 -9.65 -6.51
N GLU A 175 11.65 -9.32 -5.56
CA GLU A 175 10.32 -8.75 -5.70
C GLU A 175 10.32 -7.35 -5.10
N VAL A 176 9.36 -6.53 -5.47
CA VAL A 176 9.34 -5.13 -5.07
C VAL A 176 7.94 -4.74 -4.62
N TYR A 177 7.85 -4.07 -3.48
CA TYR A 177 6.63 -3.40 -3.05
C TYR A 177 6.75 -1.92 -3.36
N ILE A 178 5.73 -1.37 -4.01
CA ILE A 178 5.69 0.04 -4.37
C ILE A 178 4.43 0.66 -3.79
N ILE A 179 4.60 1.75 -3.05
CA ILE A 179 3.52 2.58 -2.56
C ILE A 179 3.77 3.98 -3.11
N CYS A 180 2.78 4.58 -3.72
CA CYS A 180 2.90 5.95 -4.22
C CYS A 180 1.60 6.73 -4.07
N GLY A 181 1.70 8.04 -4.19
CA GLY A 181 0.54 8.91 -4.11
C GLY A 181 0.93 10.37 -4.35
N SER A 182 0.05 11.26 -3.92
CA SER A 182 0.24 12.68 -4.11
C SER A 182 -0.36 13.50 -2.98
N TYR A 183 0.16 14.71 -2.78
CA TYR A 183 -0.35 15.62 -1.76
C TYR A 183 -0.24 17.10 -2.18
N GLY A 184 -0.80 17.96 -1.34
CA GLY A 184 -0.89 19.38 -1.62
C GLY A 184 -1.89 19.70 -2.74
N ARG A 185 -1.86 20.93 -3.23
CA ARG A 185 -2.76 21.41 -4.27
C ARG A 185 -2.05 22.42 -5.18
N GLY A 186 -2.15 22.19 -6.50
CA GLY A 186 -1.59 23.01 -7.55
C GLY A 186 -0.26 22.51 -8.10
N GLY A 187 -0.18 22.35 -9.42
CA GLY A 187 0.99 21.95 -10.18
C GLY A 187 1.12 22.73 -11.48
N THR A 188 2.24 22.58 -12.19
CA THR A 188 2.51 23.28 -13.43
C THR A 188 2.62 22.30 -14.60
N GLY A 189 1.56 22.20 -15.39
CA GLY A 189 1.51 21.42 -16.62
C GLY A 189 2.01 22.22 -17.83
N THR A 190 1.80 21.68 -19.04
CA THR A 190 2.18 22.37 -20.29
C THR A 190 1.37 23.65 -20.55
N ASN A 191 0.16 23.74 -19.98
CA ASN A 191 -0.70 24.93 -20.10
C ASN A 191 -0.57 25.90 -18.91
N GLY A 192 0.47 25.72 -18.08
CA GLY A 192 0.71 26.56 -16.90
C GLY A 192 0.20 25.93 -15.61
N TYR A 193 0.07 26.78 -14.58
CA TYR A 193 -0.34 26.37 -13.24
C TYR A 193 -1.85 26.13 -13.16
N ALA A 194 -2.24 25.01 -12.55
CA ALA A 194 -3.63 24.71 -12.24
C ALA A 194 -3.76 24.03 -10.86
N THR A 195 -4.90 24.22 -10.20
CA THR A 195 -5.23 23.60 -8.91
C THR A 195 -6.28 22.52 -9.04
N THR A 196 -7.06 22.52 -10.13
CA THR A 196 -8.12 21.55 -10.41
C THR A 196 -8.28 21.36 -11.91
N LEU A 197 -8.83 20.20 -12.29
CA LEU A 197 -9.32 19.89 -13.62
C LEU A 197 -10.83 19.62 -13.55
N ASP A 198 -11.46 19.51 -14.72
CA ASP A 198 -12.84 19.01 -14.85
C ASP A 198 -13.82 19.75 -13.92
N ASN A 199 -13.88 21.07 -14.05
CA ASN A 199 -14.76 21.95 -13.24
C ASN A 199 -14.63 21.77 -11.71
N GLY A 200 -13.44 21.36 -11.25
CA GLY A 200 -13.15 21.18 -9.83
C GLY A 200 -13.30 19.75 -9.31
N HIS A 201 -13.75 18.80 -10.14
CA HIS A 201 -13.91 17.41 -9.72
C HIS A 201 -12.60 16.65 -9.53
N VAL A 202 -11.51 17.11 -10.16
CA VAL A 202 -10.19 16.48 -10.05
C VAL A 202 -9.20 17.49 -9.51
N ILE A 203 -8.61 17.20 -8.36
CA ILE A 203 -7.56 18.06 -7.77
C ILE A 203 -6.23 17.79 -8.46
N VAL A 204 -5.53 18.85 -8.85
CA VAL A 204 -4.14 18.79 -9.28
C VAL A 204 -3.27 18.83 -8.03
N PRO A 205 -2.47 17.79 -7.74
CA PRO A 205 -1.60 17.77 -6.58
C PRO A 205 -0.36 18.66 -6.80
N ALA A 206 0.21 19.15 -5.70
CA ALA A 206 1.46 19.92 -5.75
C ALA A 206 2.69 19.03 -5.87
N ARG A 207 2.61 17.83 -5.30
CA ARG A 207 3.73 16.89 -5.22
C ARG A 207 3.25 15.46 -5.46
N CYS A 208 4.17 14.66 -6.03
CA CYS A 208 4.00 13.22 -6.26
C CYS A 208 5.13 12.49 -5.52
N TRP A 209 4.80 11.47 -4.74
CA TRP A 209 5.77 10.68 -3.98
C TRP A 209 5.68 9.20 -4.33
N LYS A 210 6.79 8.48 -4.16
CA LYS A 210 6.87 7.03 -4.36
C LYS A 210 7.85 6.44 -3.37
N VAL A 211 7.45 5.32 -2.75
CA VAL A 211 8.29 4.47 -1.88
C VAL A 211 8.42 3.11 -2.53
N VAL A 212 9.64 2.61 -2.66
CA VAL A 212 9.99 1.34 -3.30
C VAL A 212 10.77 0.51 -2.30
N VAL A 213 10.24 -0.65 -1.92
CA VAL A 213 10.87 -1.60 -0.99
C VAL A 213 11.32 -2.81 -1.76
N ILE A 214 12.61 -3.13 -1.73
CA ILE A 214 13.22 -4.22 -2.51
C ILE A 214 13.50 -5.38 -1.57
N LEU A 215 12.91 -6.55 -1.88
CA LEU A 215 13.06 -7.78 -1.10
C LEU A 215 13.54 -8.93 -2.00
N PRO A 216 14.39 -9.85 -1.51
CA PRO A 216 14.57 -11.13 -2.17
C PRO A 216 13.21 -11.84 -2.27
N THR A 217 12.91 -12.52 -3.39
CA THR A 217 11.64 -13.23 -3.58
C THR A 217 11.43 -14.30 -2.50
N GLY A 218 10.24 -14.35 -1.88
CA GLY A 218 9.91 -15.35 -0.85
C GLY A 218 8.60 -15.05 -0.12
N PRO A 219 8.15 -15.91 0.78
CA PRO A 219 6.92 -15.74 1.54
C PRO A 219 7.10 -14.80 2.75
N ALA A 220 5.99 -14.35 3.35
CA ALA A 220 5.94 -13.60 4.60
C ALA A 220 6.66 -12.24 4.55
N ASP A 221 6.35 -11.44 3.57
CA ASP A 221 7.08 -10.26 3.11
C ASP A 221 7.35 -9.21 4.19
N ALA A 222 6.34 -8.79 4.96
CA ALA A 222 6.55 -7.80 6.02
C ALA A 222 7.59 -8.26 7.06
N SER A 223 7.61 -9.55 7.38
CA SER A 223 8.56 -10.11 8.35
C SER A 223 9.99 -10.27 7.80
N ARG A 224 10.16 -10.24 6.47
CA ARG A 224 11.49 -10.30 5.80
C ARG A 224 12.12 -8.91 5.64
N VAL A 225 11.35 -7.85 5.84
CA VAL A 225 11.91 -6.50 5.88
C VAL A 225 12.82 -6.38 7.10
N THR A 226 14.05 -5.97 6.88
CA THR A 226 15.08 -5.80 7.92
C THR A 226 15.65 -4.40 7.90
N THR A 227 16.44 -4.04 8.90
CA THR A 227 17.13 -2.74 8.93
C THR A 227 18.13 -2.54 7.79
N SER A 228 18.51 -3.60 7.08
CA SER A 228 19.37 -3.54 5.88
C SER A 228 18.58 -3.51 4.57
N THR A 229 17.26 -3.71 4.59
CA THR A 229 16.43 -3.65 3.38
C THR A 229 16.60 -2.30 2.69
N ARG A 230 16.80 -2.33 1.37
CA ARG A 230 16.88 -1.10 0.57
C ARG A 230 15.48 -0.56 0.35
N VAL A 231 15.28 0.70 0.74
CA VAL A 231 14.06 1.45 0.53
C VAL A 231 14.43 2.74 -0.19
N ILE A 232 13.83 2.94 -1.36
CA ILE A 232 13.97 4.17 -2.15
C ILE A 232 12.71 4.99 -1.95
N ALA A 233 12.85 6.20 -1.46
CA ALA A 233 11.74 7.15 -1.34
C ALA A 233 12.07 8.40 -2.15
N ILE A 234 11.13 8.87 -2.98
CA ILE A 234 11.23 10.13 -3.72
C ILE A 234 10.00 10.99 -3.48
N ASP A 235 10.20 12.30 -3.54
CA ASP A 235 9.14 13.31 -3.47
C ASP A 235 9.43 14.40 -4.51
N THR A 236 8.68 14.37 -5.63
CA THR A 236 8.87 15.24 -6.78
C THR A 236 7.87 16.40 -6.80
N PRO A 237 8.25 17.61 -7.19
CA PRO A 237 7.28 18.64 -7.53
C PRO A 237 6.45 18.18 -8.74
N ASN A 238 5.17 18.49 -8.75
CA ASN A 238 4.32 18.27 -9.93
C ASN A 238 4.47 19.41 -10.93
N ASP A 239 5.61 19.46 -11.60
CA ASP A 239 6.06 20.58 -12.42
C ASP A 239 6.82 20.09 -13.65
N ASN A 240 6.72 20.83 -14.76
CA ASN A 240 7.48 20.55 -15.99
C ASN A 240 8.92 21.07 -15.97
N ALA A 241 9.34 21.84 -14.98
CA ALA A 241 10.71 22.36 -14.87
C ALA A 241 11.65 21.44 -14.07
N LEU A 242 11.16 20.27 -13.58
CA LEU A 242 11.95 19.38 -12.74
C LEU A 242 13.11 18.70 -13.50
N SER A 243 14.12 18.20 -12.73
CA SER A 243 15.22 17.37 -13.23
C SER A 243 14.70 16.00 -13.70
N LEU A 244 15.35 15.45 -14.73
CA LEU A 244 15.06 14.08 -15.22
C LEU A 244 15.67 13.00 -14.34
N ASP A 245 16.71 13.35 -13.58
CA ASP A 245 17.32 12.45 -12.60
C ASP A 245 16.45 12.36 -11.35
N TRP A 246 15.74 11.24 -11.22
CA TRP A 246 14.90 10.96 -10.07
C TRP A 246 15.70 10.91 -8.75
N GLY A 247 16.99 10.56 -8.82
CA GLY A 247 17.88 10.53 -7.66
C GLY A 247 18.00 11.89 -6.96
N THR A 248 17.79 12.99 -7.67
CA THR A 248 17.75 14.36 -7.13
C THR A 248 16.62 14.56 -6.11
N TYR A 249 15.55 13.75 -6.22
CA TYR A 249 14.33 13.88 -5.40
C TYR A 249 14.26 12.84 -4.27
N ARG A 250 15.36 12.15 -4.00
CA ARG A 250 15.42 11.20 -2.88
C ARG A 250 15.17 11.90 -1.55
N THR A 251 14.37 11.24 -0.74
CA THR A 251 13.99 11.68 0.61
C THR A 251 13.87 10.46 1.53
N SER A 252 13.49 10.66 2.77
CA SER A 252 13.15 9.59 3.71
C SER A 252 11.66 9.27 3.67
N VAL A 253 11.27 8.05 4.06
CA VAL A 253 9.86 7.69 4.24
C VAL A 253 9.23 8.58 5.31
N ASN A 254 9.90 8.82 6.44
CA ASN A 254 9.45 9.73 7.50
C ASN A 254 9.08 11.14 6.97
N ALA A 255 9.82 11.66 5.98
CA ALA A 255 9.50 12.96 5.40
C ALA A 255 8.20 12.93 4.59
N ILE A 256 7.94 11.84 3.87
CA ILE A 256 6.68 11.62 3.16
C ILE A 256 5.53 11.48 4.16
N GLU A 257 5.71 10.70 5.22
CA GLU A 257 4.70 10.50 6.26
C GLU A 257 4.37 11.80 6.98
N ALA A 258 5.38 12.59 7.34
CA ALA A 258 5.19 13.91 7.94
C ALA A 258 4.40 14.86 7.02
N ALA A 259 4.60 14.77 5.70
CA ALA A 259 3.91 15.62 4.73
C ALA A 259 2.48 15.15 4.43
N THR A 260 2.19 13.85 4.58
CA THR A 260 0.93 13.23 4.14
C THR A 260 0.02 12.78 5.29
N GLY A 261 0.57 12.55 6.48
CA GLY A 261 -0.12 11.95 7.62
C GLY A 261 -0.36 10.44 7.47
N LEU A 262 0.36 9.78 6.55
CA LEU A 262 0.29 8.34 6.32
C LEU A 262 1.31 7.60 7.20
N ASP A 263 1.08 6.31 7.43
CA ASP A 263 2.02 5.32 7.96
C ASP A 263 2.28 4.28 6.86
N VAL A 264 3.31 4.53 6.04
CA VAL A 264 3.47 3.88 4.73
C VAL A 264 3.81 2.39 4.87
N LEU A 265 4.64 2.04 5.86
CA LEU A 265 5.10 0.66 6.08
C LEU A 265 4.49 0.05 7.35
N SER A 266 3.23 0.36 7.66
CA SER A 266 2.54 0.09 8.93
C SER A 266 2.50 -1.38 9.38
N ALA A 267 2.73 -2.36 8.49
CA ALA A 267 2.83 -3.79 8.84
C ALA A 267 4.26 -4.27 9.09
N VAL A 268 5.28 -3.43 8.83
CA VAL A 268 6.68 -3.76 9.12
C VAL A 268 6.92 -3.61 10.64
N PRO A 269 7.73 -4.48 11.28
CA PRO A 269 8.01 -4.35 12.70
C PRO A 269 8.53 -2.95 13.09
N PRO A 270 8.01 -2.29 14.15
CA PRO A 270 8.31 -0.89 14.47
C PRO A 270 9.80 -0.58 14.63
N ALA A 271 10.59 -1.50 15.20
CA ALA A 271 12.04 -1.32 15.34
C ALA A 271 12.77 -1.29 13.99
N VAL A 272 12.21 -1.95 12.97
CA VAL A 272 12.75 -1.93 11.61
C VAL A 272 12.31 -0.65 10.91
N GLN A 273 11.03 -0.27 11.00
CA GLN A 273 10.49 0.98 10.48
C GLN A 273 11.35 2.16 10.91
N GLN A 274 11.58 2.31 12.21
CA GLN A 274 12.39 3.42 12.77
C GLN A 274 13.74 3.60 12.08
N THR A 275 14.35 2.51 11.60
CA THR A 275 15.64 2.54 10.92
C THR A 275 15.52 2.84 9.44
N ILE A 276 14.63 2.12 8.72
CA ILE A 276 14.57 2.22 7.26
C ILE A 276 13.82 3.46 6.79
N GLU A 277 12.84 3.92 7.55
CA GLU A 277 12.04 5.10 7.21
C GLU A 277 12.79 6.43 7.45
N ALA A 278 13.74 6.43 8.38
CA ALA A 278 14.59 7.59 8.60
C ALA A 278 15.69 7.74 7.54
N ARG A 279 15.99 6.67 6.78
CA ARG A 279 17.10 6.64 5.83
C ARG A 279 16.72 7.25 4.49
N VAL A 280 17.60 8.09 3.95
CA VAL A 280 17.56 8.48 2.53
C VAL A 280 18.43 7.51 1.75
N ASP A 281 17.88 6.88 0.70
CA ASP A 281 18.64 5.97 -0.16
C ASP A 281 19.80 6.70 -0.84
N ASN A 282 20.98 6.09 -0.81
CA ASN A 282 22.18 6.58 -1.46
C ASN A 282 22.78 5.57 -2.45
N GLY A 283 22.04 4.51 -2.75
CA GLY A 283 22.43 3.50 -3.72
C GLY A 283 22.44 4.02 -5.17
N PRO A 284 22.80 3.16 -6.14
CA PRO A 284 22.80 3.53 -7.55
C PRO A 284 21.40 3.91 -8.03
N THR A 285 21.35 4.74 -9.10
CA THR A 285 20.13 5.23 -9.75
C THR A 285 19.94 4.68 -11.17
N SER A 286 20.87 3.84 -11.62
CA SER A 286 20.86 3.18 -12.93
C SER A 286 21.59 1.84 -12.84
#